data_0383e976543789b7fc321e94c85ddcc9
#
_entry.id   0383e976543789b7fc321e94c85ddcc9
#
_cell.length_a   1.000
_cell.length_b   1.000
_cell.length_c   1.000
_cell.angle_alpha   90.00
_cell.angle_beta   90.00
_cell.angle_gamma   90.00
#
_symmetry.space_group_name_H-M   'P 1'
#
loop_
_entity.id
_entity.type
_entity.pdbx_description
1 polymer ?
#
loop_
_entity_poly.entity_id
_entity_poly.type
_entity_poly.pdbx_seq_one_letter_code
_entity_poly.pdbx_strand_id
1 'polypeptide(L)'
;MDNSAIADNFDLLAKLMDIHGENSFKTKTFAIAAFNIEKLPMQLKDTPREKLFGIKGIGDNVGKKVIELLDTGKLEVLSEYISNTPPGVIEMLNIKGIGPKKIHTIWKEIEVESLGELLYACNENRLTLFKGFGEKTQKNVREAIEFYFLNQGHFLYAQLDEIYPQIENYLKKIFTPDKVKITGAYRRQALTIEELEFVIAETNETIKPKFQTAQPPELLEENDDNILYKLKNGLKLRLYTGKQNLIERQFLTTGSKEFTDVFQKEFPSINYTRGATEENIFEAAKIAYIPPCLRETAAIIEKAKKNDLPKLIQTEDIRSIIHSHSNWSDGSNTIEEMANECIKRGLEYLVISDHSQTAFYANGLKEDRIREQHRQIDALNEQLALRTSSPKGESGGQAFKIFKSIESDILNDGSLDYPEAVLKTFDLVIA
;
A
#
# COMPACT_ATOMS: atom_id res chain seq x y z
N MET A 1 11.32 12.13 9.45
CA MET A 1 9.87 11.94 9.22
C MET A 1 9.54 12.62 7.91
N ASP A 2 8.84 11.97 6.99
CA ASP A 2 8.37 12.54 5.73
C ASP A 2 6.97 13.18 5.88
N ASN A 3 6.48 13.78 4.80
CA ASN A 3 5.19 14.48 4.84
C ASN A 3 4.02 13.54 5.13
N SER A 4 4.04 12.31 4.61
CA SER A 4 2.97 11.32 4.86
C SER A 4 2.90 10.98 6.35
N ALA A 5 4.02 10.65 6.97
CA ALA A 5 4.07 10.36 8.40
C ALA A 5 3.65 11.56 9.29
N ILE A 6 3.94 12.80 8.85
CA ILE A 6 3.47 14.01 9.54
C ILE A 6 1.95 14.15 9.38
N ALA A 7 1.43 13.94 8.17
CA ALA A 7 0.01 14.00 7.87
C ALA A 7 -0.78 12.95 8.66
N ASP A 8 -0.30 11.72 8.75
CA ASP A 8 -0.91 10.64 9.55
C ASP A 8 -1.04 11.01 11.03
N ASN A 9 -0.02 11.64 11.62
CA ASN A 9 -0.08 12.11 13.00
C ASN A 9 -1.16 13.17 13.21
N PHE A 10 -1.32 14.11 12.26
CA PHE A 10 -2.36 15.15 12.34
C PHE A 10 -3.76 14.59 12.06
N ASP A 11 -3.90 13.65 11.15
CA ASP A 11 -5.16 12.98 10.86
C ASP A 11 -5.64 12.16 12.07
N LEU A 12 -4.75 11.37 12.66
CA LEU A 12 -5.06 10.63 13.89
C LEU A 12 -5.43 11.58 15.04
N LEU A 13 -4.70 12.69 15.22
CA LEU A 13 -5.03 13.70 16.21
C LEU A 13 -6.43 14.27 16.00
N ALA A 14 -6.76 14.65 14.76
CA ALA A 14 -8.08 15.17 14.44
C ALA A 14 -9.19 14.15 14.72
N LYS A 15 -8.98 12.88 14.35
CA LYS A 15 -9.92 11.79 14.62
C LYS A 15 -10.13 11.56 16.12
N LEU A 16 -9.06 11.52 16.91
CA LEU A 16 -9.16 11.35 18.35
C LEU A 16 -9.84 12.56 19.03
N MET A 17 -9.56 13.78 18.60
CA MET A 17 -10.26 14.97 19.07
C MET A 17 -11.77 14.89 18.81
N ASP A 18 -12.20 14.45 17.63
CA ASP A 18 -13.62 14.22 17.32
C ASP A 18 -14.23 13.10 18.20
N ILE A 19 -13.49 12.02 18.46
CA ILE A 19 -13.92 10.92 19.36
C ILE A 19 -14.08 11.42 20.81
N HIS A 20 -13.27 12.36 21.24
CA HIS A 20 -13.41 12.99 22.57
C HIS A 20 -14.47 14.10 22.61
N GLY A 21 -15.11 14.43 21.48
CA GLY A 21 -16.15 15.46 21.41
C GLY A 21 -15.61 16.89 21.47
N GLU A 22 -14.36 17.09 21.06
CA GLU A 22 -13.75 18.40 20.97
C GLU A 22 -14.46 19.33 19.97
N ASN A 23 -14.21 20.63 20.10
CA ASN A 23 -14.78 21.62 19.21
C ASN A 23 -14.43 21.32 17.74
N SER A 24 -15.44 21.19 16.89
CA SER A 24 -15.31 20.85 15.49
C SER A 24 -14.44 21.82 14.67
N PHE A 25 -14.23 23.05 15.13
CA PHE A 25 -13.33 24.01 14.48
C PHE A 25 -11.85 23.63 14.71
N LYS A 26 -11.52 23.20 15.93
CA LYS A 26 -10.18 22.70 16.27
C LYS A 26 -9.83 21.43 15.46
N THR A 27 -10.76 20.46 15.45
CA THR A 27 -10.55 19.19 14.76
C THR A 27 -10.34 19.38 13.27
N LYS A 28 -11.19 20.22 12.64
CA LYS A 28 -11.04 20.57 11.21
C LYS A 28 -9.70 21.21 10.88
N THR A 29 -9.14 22.02 11.77
CA THR A 29 -7.84 22.65 11.55
C THR A 29 -6.75 21.61 11.33
N PHE A 30 -6.72 20.54 12.16
CA PHE A 30 -5.73 19.48 12.01
C PHE A 30 -6.03 18.53 10.85
N ALA A 31 -7.29 18.23 10.57
CA ALA A 31 -7.67 17.44 9.39
C ALA A 31 -7.29 18.14 8.07
N ILE A 32 -7.54 19.46 7.97
CA ILE A 32 -7.12 20.27 6.81
C ILE A 32 -5.59 20.34 6.72
N ALA A 33 -4.91 20.46 7.86
CA ALA A 33 -3.46 20.47 7.89
C ALA A 33 -2.88 19.13 7.39
N ALA A 34 -3.41 18.00 7.84
CA ALA A 34 -3.03 16.68 7.35
C ALA A 34 -3.16 16.57 5.83
N PHE A 35 -4.34 16.91 5.30
CA PHE A 35 -4.61 16.90 3.86
C PHE A 35 -3.66 17.81 3.05
N ASN A 36 -3.39 19.01 3.54
CA ASN A 36 -2.49 19.93 2.86
C ASN A 36 -1.04 19.47 2.90
N ILE A 37 -0.57 18.95 4.05
CA ILE A 37 0.80 18.47 4.22
C ILE A 37 1.09 17.28 3.32
N GLU A 38 0.15 16.35 3.20
CA GLU A 38 0.28 15.19 2.32
C GLU A 38 0.45 15.57 0.85
N LYS A 39 -0.25 16.64 0.41
CA LYS A 39 -0.19 17.14 -0.97
C LYS A 39 0.97 18.11 -1.26
N LEU A 40 1.85 18.40 -0.31
CA LEU A 40 2.98 19.30 -0.54
C LEU A 40 4.01 18.69 -1.49
N PRO A 41 4.42 19.38 -2.55
CA PRO A 41 5.42 18.90 -3.50
C PRO A 41 6.83 18.82 -2.91
N MET A 42 7.08 19.49 -1.77
CA MET A 42 8.36 19.54 -1.06
C MET A 42 8.26 18.84 0.29
N GLN A 43 9.36 18.24 0.73
CA GLN A 43 9.42 17.62 2.04
C GLN A 43 9.62 18.64 3.14
N LEU A 44 8.77 18.64 4.16
CA LEU A 44 8.87 19.57 5.30
C LEU A 44 10.14 19.37 6.13
N LYS A 45 10.66 18.12 6.19
CA LYS A 45 11.94 17.81 6.85
C LYS A 45 13.13 18.55 6.24
N ASP A 46 13.07 18.86 4.93
CA ASP A 46 14.14 19.53 4.19
C ASP A 46 13.92 21.05 4.10
N THR A 47 12.83 21.55 4.69
CA THR A 47 12.46 22.97 4.68
C THR A 47 12.97 23.66 5.94
N PRO A 48 13.65 24.84 5.85
CA PRO A 48 14.03 25.63 7.01
C PRO A 48 12.85 25.95 7.92
N ARG A 49 13.01 25.82 9.24
CA ARG A 49 11.93 25.97 10.23
C ARG A 49 11.18 27.30 10.12
N GLU A 50 11.89 28.38 9.83
CA GLU A 50 11.31 29.74 9.69
C GLU A 50 10.38 29.85 8.47
N LYS A 51 10.61 29.04 7.44
CA LYS A 51 9.80 29.04 6.21
C LYS A 51 8.52 28.21 6.32
N LEU A 52 8.41 27.32 7.32
CA LEU A 52 7.22 26.47 7.50
C LEU A 52 5.95 27.30 7.71
N PHE A 53 6.05 28.40 8.44
CA PHE A 53 4.90 29.29 8.74
C PHE A 53 4.37 30.06 7.52
N GLY A 54 5.15 30.14 6.44
CA GLY A 54 4.74 30.77 5.17
C GLY A 54 4.04 29.81 4.19
N ILE A 55 3.95 28.52 4.52
CA ILE A 55 3.35 27.51 3.64
C ILE A 55 1.82 27.61 3.75
N LYS A 56 1.14 27.69 2.62
CA LYS A 56 -0.33 27.74 2.56
C LYS A 56 -0.93 26.51 3.29
N GLY A 57 -1.76 26.75 4.29
CA GLY A 57 -2.40 25.71 5.10
C GLY A 57 -1.61 25.32 6.36
N ILE A 58 -0.42 25.86 6.58
CA ILE A 58 0.36 25.68 7.80
C ILE A 58 0.37 27.02 8.56
N GLY A 59 -0.63 27.21 9.42
CA GLY A 59 -0.66 28.36 10.35
C GLY A 59 0.24 28.15 11.58
N ASP A 60 0.38 29.17 12.42
CA ASP A 60 1.29 29.17 13.58
C ASP A 60 1.15 27.93 14.48
N ASN A 61 -0.08 27.52 14.79
CA ASN A 61 -0.33 26.38 15.66
C ASN A 61 0.12 25.06 15.00
N VAL A 62 -0.21 24.86 13.73
CA VAL A 62 0.18 23.69 12.94
C VAL A 62 1.71 23.68 12.74
N GLY A 63 2.30 24.82 12.37
CA GLY A 63 3.73 24.95 12.14
C GLY A 63 4.57 24.58 13.37
N LYS A 64 4.17 25.03 14.57
CA LYS A 64 4.82 24.64 15.84
C LYS A 64 4.77 23.12 16.06
N LYS A 65 3.64 22.48 15.77
CA LYS A 65 3.46 21.04 15.90
C LYS A 65 4.22 20.22 14.84
N VAL A 66 4.36 20.77 13.63
CA VAL A 66 5.25 20.18 12.60
C VAL A 66 6.70 20.21 13.08
N ILE A 67 7.15 21.34 13.67
CA ILE A 67 8.50 21.45 14.23
C ILE A 67 8.69 20.43 15.36
N GLU A 68 7.73 20.34 16.29
CA GLU A 68 7.75 19.37 17.39
C GLU A 68 7.94 17.94 16.86
N LEU A 69 7.15 17.52 15.84
CA LEU A 69 7.27 16.19 15.20
C LEU A 69 8.63 15.99 14.55
N LEU A 70 9.14 16.98 13.83
CA LEU A 70 10.41 16.87 13.12
C LEU A 70 11.62 16.82 14.07
N ASP A 71 11.54 17.49 15.22
CA ASP A 71 12.64 17.60 16.17
C ASP A 71 12.64 16.47 17.22
N THR A 72 11.46 16.00 17.64
CA THR A 72 11.30 15.00 18.71
C THR A 72 10.83 13.62 18.21
N GLY A 73 10.30 13.56 16.98
CA GLY A 73 9.66 12.35 16.43
C GLY A 73 8.30 12.04 17.06
N LYS A 74 7.77 12.91 17.95
CA LYS A 74 6.50 12.70 18.66
C LYS A 74 5.72 13.99 18.76
N LEU A 75 4.40 13.87 18.87
CA LEU A 75 3.49 14.97 19.15
C LEU A 75 2.88 14.76 20.53
N GLU A 76 3.23 15.59 21.49
CA GLU A 76 2.84 15.43 22.90
C GLU A 76 1.31 15.38 23.05
N VAL A 77 0.61 16.31 22.42
CA VAL A 77 -0.86 16.35 22.45
C VAL A 77 -1.50 15.09 21.87
N LEU A 78 -0.93 14.48 20.82
CA LEU A 78 -1.41 13.21 20.28
C LEU A 78 -1.16 12.06 21.27
N SER A 79 0.00 12.05 21.89
CA SER A 79 0.35 11.05 22.91
C SER A 79 -0.60 11.10 24.11
N GLU A 80 -1.04 12.30 24.50
CA GLU A 80 -2.02 12.52 25.56
C GLU A 80 -3.39 11.96 25.15
N TYR A 81 -3.89 12.25 23.93
CA TYR A 81 -5.16 11.67 23.44
C TYR A 81 -5.10 10.15 23.34
N ILE A 82 -4.00 9.58 22.85
CA ILE A 82 -3.82 8.12 22.77
C ILE A 82 -3.88 7.50 24.17
N SER A 83 -3.21 8.09 25.16
CA SER A 83 -3.19 7.56 26.52
C SER A 83 -4.55 7.63 27.22
N ASN A 84 -5.39 8.59 26.84
CA ASN A 84 -6.73 8.82 27.40
C ASN A 84 -7.85 8.12 26.60
N THR A 85 -7.52 7.35 25.57
CA THR A 85 -8.49 6.60 24.73
C THR A 85 -8.26 5.10 24.88
N PRO A 86 -9.26 4.29 25.23
CA PRO A 86 -9.11 2.84 25.24
C PRO A 86 -8.59 2.32 23.90
N PRO A 87 -7.63 1.38 23.89
CA PRO A 87 -7.05 0.87 22.63
C PRO A 87 -8.09 0.33 21.66
N GLY A 88 -9.14 -0.36 22.15
CA GLY A 88 -10.22 -0.87 21.29
C GLY A 88 -11.08 0.23 20.66
N VAL A 89 -11.20 1.40 21.30
CA VAL A 89 -11.88 2.57 20.72
C VAL A 89 -11.03 3.14 19.56
N ILE A 90 -9.73 3.18 19.71
CA ILE A 90 -8.80 3.57 18.62
C ILE A 90 -8.88 2.54 17.48
N GLU A 91 -8.94 1.26 17.81
CA GLU A 91 -9.07 0.16 16.85
C GLU A 91 -10.35 0.28 15.98
N MET A 92 -11.45 0.83 16.53
CA MET A 92 -12.69 1.08 15.78
C MET A 92 -12.50 2.01 14.57
N LEU A 93 -11.45 2.82 14.53
CA LEU A 93 -11.11 3.66 13.38
C LEU A 93 -10.80 2.83 12.11
N ASN A 94 -10.44 1.57 12.26
CA ASN A 94 -10.17 0.65 11.15
C ASN A 94 -11.44 0.01 10.57
N ILE A 95 -12.61 0.23 11.20
CA ILE A 95 -13.86 -0.39 10.78
C ILE A 95 -14.58 0.50 9.75
N LYS A 96 -14.74 0.00 8.54
CA LYS A 96 -15.43 0.71 7.46
C LYS A 96 -16.89 1.03 7.86
N GLY A 97 -17.30 2.27 7.65
CA GLY A 97 -18.68 2.72 7.88
C GLY A 97 -18.95 3.33 9.26
N ILE A 98 -17.95 3.33 10.16
CA ILE A 98 -17.98 4.11 11.40
C ILE A 98 -16.86 5.14 11.40
N GLY A 99 -17.24 6.42 11.44
CA GLY A 99 -16.27 7.50 11.57
C GLY A 99 -16.19 8.02 13.01
N PRO A 100 -15.27 8.95 13.31
CA PRO A 100 -15.00 9.44 14.67
C PRO A 100 -16.24 9.83 15.48
N LYS A 101 -17.21 10.50 14.87
CA LYS A 101 -18.47 10.90 15.56
C LYS A 101 -19.35 9.72 15.95
N LYS A 102 -19.39 8.66 15.11
CA LYS A 102 -20.10 7.44 15.48
C LYS A 102 -19.34 6.68 16.57
N ILE A 103 -18.02 6.68 16.52
CA ILE A 103 -17.17 6.09 17.56
C ILE A 103 -17.35 6.83 18.88
N HIS A 104 -17.48 8.15 18.86
CA HIS A 104 -17.86 8.94 20.05
C HIS A 104 -19.16 8.41 20.68
N THR A 105 -20.23 8.27 19.91
CA THR A 105 -21.51 7.74 20.40
C THR A 105 -21.35 6.30 20.92
N ILE A 106 -20.62 5.43 20.20
CA ILE A 106 -20.35 4.05 20.62
C ILE A 106 -19.66 4.04 21.98
N TRP A 107 -18.61 4.83 22.14
CA TRP A 107 -17.83 4.86 23.38
C TRP A 107 -18.57 5.57 24.53
N LYS A 108 -19.08 6.78 24.28
CA LYS A 108 -19.59 7.65 25.36
C LYS A 108 -21.05 7.43 25.71
N GLU A 109 -21.87 6.96 24.74
CA GLU A 109 -23.33 6.81 24.96
C GLU A 109 -23.73 5.32 25.06
N ILE A 110 -23.07 4.43 24.29
CA ILE A 110 -23.36 2.98 24.32
C ILE A 110 -22.44 2.26 25.32
N GLU A 111 -21.37 2.93 25.80
CA GLU A 111 -20.37 2.41 26.75
C GLU A 111 -19.66 1.15 26.24
N VAL A 112 -19.24 1.17 24.97
CA VAL A 112 -18.53 0.08 24.29
C VAL A 112 -17.10 0.52 24.01
N GLU A 113 -16.12 -0.25 24.48
CA GLU A 113 -14.68 0.08 24.42
C GLU A 113 -13.86 -0.87 23.55
N SER A 114 -14.46 -1.94 23.01
CA SER A 114 -13.75 -2.91 22.18
C SER A 114 -14.58 -3.34 20.97
N LEU A 115 -13.90 -3.86 19.91
CA LEU A 115 -14.59 -4.41 18.74
C LEU A 115 -15.43 -5.65 19.07
N GLY A 116 -15.02 -6.46 20.04
CA GLY A 116 -15.80 -7.60 20.52
C GLY A 116 -17.10 -7.19 21.16
N GLU A 117 -17.07 -6.19 22.04
CA GLU A 117 -18.27 -5.60 22.65
C GLU A 117 -19.16 -4.91 21.61
N LEU A 118 -18.56 -4.24 20.60
CA LEU A 118 -19.31 -3.61 19.51
C LEU A 118 -20.02 -4.66 18.65
N LEU A 119 -19.36 -5.77 18.34
CA LEU A 119 -19.97 -6.89 17.63
C LEU A 119 -21.16 -7.48 18.42
N TYR A 120 -20.96 -7.67 19.73
CA TYR A 120 -22.03 -8.13 20.61
C TYR A 120 -23.19 -7.16 20.64
N ALA A 121 -22.94 -5.85 20.77
CA ALA A 121 -23.97 -4.81 20.75
C ALA A 121 -24.74 -4.78 19.40
N CYS A 122 -24.07 -5.05 18.26
CA CYS A 122 -24.73 -5.22 16.97
C CYS A 122 -25.66 -6.45 16.95
N ASN A 123 -25.23 -7.58 17.51
CA ASN A 123 -26.03 -8.81 17.55
C ASN A 123 -27.27 -8.68 18.43
N GLU A 124 -27.17 -7.89 19.50
CA GLU A 124 -28.27 -7.59 20.42
C GLU A 124 -29.14 -6.40 19.96
N ASN A 125 -28.94 -5.88 18.75
CA ASN A 125 -29.65 -4.73 18.18
C ASN A 125 -29.54 -3.45 19.01
N ARG A 126 -28.54 -3.30 19.86
CA ARG A 126 -28.37 -2.13 20.74
C ARG A 126 -28.05 -0.85 20.00
N LEU A 127 -27.31 -0.91 18.88
CA LEU A 127 -26.93 0.27 18.11
C LEU A 127 -28.15 0.99 17.54
N THR A 128 -29.17 0.25 17.11
CA THR A 128 -30.39 0.83 16.50
C THR A 128 -31.19 1.75 17.44
N LEU A 129 -30.95 1.67 18.74
CA LEU A 129 -31.53 2.54 19.74
C LEU A 129 -30.95 3.96 19.75
N PHE A 130 -29.83 4.18 19.08
CA PHE A 130 -29.10 5.44 19.06
C PHE A 130 -29.22 6.16 17.72
N LYS A 131 -29.29 7.49 17.77
CA LYS A 131 -29.43 8.34 16.58
C LYS A 131 -28.21 8.14 15.64
N GLY A 132 -28.48 7.88 14.36
CA GLY A 132 -27.46 7.67 13.34
C GLY A 132 -27.09 6.20 13.10
N PHE A 133 -27.71 5.26 13.84
CA PHE A 133 -27.55 3.82 13.68
C PHE A 133 -28.90 3.17 13.32
N GLY A 134 -29.30 3.24 12.05
CA GLY A 134 -30.42 2.43 11.56
C GLY A 134 -30.00 0.99 11.32
N GLU A 135 -30.97 0.07 11.10
CA GLU A 135 -30.74 -1.37 10.87
C GLU A 135 -29.66 -1.64 9.79
N LYS A 136 -29.72 -0.91 8.67
CA LYS A 136 -28.72 -1.04 7.60
C LYS A 136 -27.32 -0.67 8.08
N THR A 137 -27.19 0.39 8.88
CA THR A 137 -25.88 0.81 9.43
C THR A 137 -25.35 -0.24 10.39
N GLN A 138 -26.18 -0.72 11.31
CA GLN A 138 -25.77 -1.78 12.26
C GLN A 138 -25.34 -3.05 11.54
N LYS A 139 -26.10 -3.49 10.52
CA LYS A 139 -25.73 -4.65 9.69
C LYS A 139 -24.36 -4.45 9.04
N ASN A 140 -24.15 -3.30 8.40
CA ASN A 140 -22.87 -2.99 7.74
C ASN A 140 -21.69 -2.96 8.74
N VAL A 141 -21.90 -2.40 9.93
CA VAL A 141 -20.88 -2.36 11.01
C VAL A 141 -20.56 -3.77 11.48
N ARG A 142 -21.57 -4.61 11.70
CA ARG A 142 -21.36 -6.01 12.08
C ARG A 142 -20.53 -6.74 11.03
N GLU A 143 -20.93 -6.69 9.77
CA GLU A 143 -20.24 -7.35 8.67
C GLU A 143 -18.79 -6.84 8.53
N ALA A 144 -18.57 -5.54 8.73
CA ALA A 144 -17.22 -4.95 8.69
C ALA A 144 -16.34 -5.43 9.86
N ILE A 145 -16.89 -5.60 11.05
CA ILE A 145 -16.15 -6.14 12.21
C ILE A 145 -15.83 -7.63 11.99
N GLU A 146 -16.80 -8.42 11.54
CA GLU A 146 -16.59 -9.84 11.21
C GLU A 146 -15.50 -9.99 10.14
N PHE A 147 -15.55 -9.17 9.10
CA PHE A 147 -14.52 -9.12 8.06
C PHE A 147 -13.15 -8.71 8.63
N TYR A 148 -13.10 -7.71 9.50
CA TYR A 148 -11.87 -7.26 10.16
C TYR A 148 -11.24 -8.39 10.98
N PHE A 149 -12.02 -9.11 11.79
CA PHE A 149 -11.51 -10.24 12.58
C PHE A 149 -11.03 -11.41 11.71
N LEU A 150 -11.73 -11.70 10.62
CA LEU A 150 -11.30 -12.74 9.68
C LEU A 150 -9.98 -12.41 8.99
N ASN A 151 -9.68 -11.12 8.81
CA ASN A 151 -8.47 -10.67 8.14
C ASN A 151 -7.34 -10.24 9.09
N GLN A 152 -7.54 -10.34 10.40
CA GLN A 152 -6.47 -10.06 11.36
C GLN A 152 -5.28 -10.98 11.15
N GLY A 153 -4.10 -10.38 11.05
CA GLY A 153 -2.85 -11.11 10.80
C GLY A 153 -2.59 -11.41 9.32
N HIS A 154 -3.46 -10.95 8.40
CA HIS A 154 -3.22 -10.97 6.96
C HIS A 154 -2.79 -9.59 6.50
N PHE A 155 -1.68 -9.52 5.77
CA PHE A 155 -1.12 -8.28 5.22
C PHE A 155 -1.16 -8.33 3.70
N LEU A 156 -1.44 -7.22 3.04
CA LEU A 156 -1.25 -7.10 1.60
C LEU A 156 0.25 -7.12 1.28
N TYR A 157 0.61 -7.67 0.12
CA TYR A 157 2.00 -7.67 -0.34
C TYR A 157 2.64 -6.27 -0.26
N ALA A 158 1.95 -5.23 -0.76
CA ALA A 158 2.45 -3.85 -0.74
C ALA A 158 2.75 -3.32 0.67
N GLN A 159 1.93 -3.68 1.67
CA GLN A 159 2.17 -3.29 3.06
C GLN A 159 3.46 -3.92 3.62
N LEU A 160 3.73 -5.17 3.25
CA LEU A 160 4.96 -5.85 3.66
C LEU A 160 6.18 -5.37 2.89
N ASP A 161 6.02 -4.97 1.63
CA ASP A 161 7.10 -4.46 0.79
C ASP A 161 7.72 -3.17 1.38
N GLU A 162 6.94 -2.35 2.07
CA GLU A 162 7.42 -1.17 2.82
C GLU A 162 8.26 -1.55 4.07
N ILE A 163 7.93 -2.66 4.73
CA ILE A 163 8.54 -3.08 5.99
C ILE A 163 9.69 -4.07 5.75
N TYR A 164 9.58 -4.89 4.72
CA TYR A 164 10.52 -5.96 4.39
C TYR A 164 11.99 -5.52 4.36
N PRO A 165 12.38 -4.39 3.70
CA PRO A 165 13.77 -3.97 3.65
C PRO A 165 14.39 -3.73 5.03
N GLN A 166 13.60 -3.24 5.99
CA GLN A 166 14.06 -2.98 7.35
C GLN A 166 14.33 -4.29 8.10
N ILE A 167 13.41 -5.27 7.96
CA ILE A 167 13.54 -6.58 8.60
C ILE A 167 14.69 -7.36 7.96
N GLU A 168 14.80 -7.39 6.64
CA GLU A 168 15.87 -8.07 5.94
C GLU A 168 17.24 -7.51 6.32
N ASN A 169 17.41 -6.18 6.33
CA ASN A 169 18.64 -5.51 6.71
C ASN A 169 19.01 -5.80 8.17
N TYR A 170 18.04 -5.83 9.08
CA TYR A 170 18.27 -6.22 10.47
C TYR A 170 18.80 -7.67 10.56
N LEU A 171 18.12 -8.62 9.90
CA LEU A 171 18.54 -10.02 9.89
C LEU A 171 19.94 -10.20 9.28
N LYS A 172 20.23 -9.55 8.15
CA LYS A 172 21.55 -9.59 7.49
C LYS A 172 22.65 -8.98 8.35
N LYS A 173 22.33 -7.98 9.18
CA LYS A 173 23.27 -7.38 10.12
C LYS A 173 23.65 -8.33 11.25
N ILE A 174 22.72 -9.12 11.76
CA ILE A 174 22.97 -10.02 12.88
C ILE A 174 23.45 -11.43 12.50
N PHE A 175 23.15 -11.89 11.25
CA PHE A 175 23.48 -13.23 10.78
C PHE A 175 24.40 -13.26 9.55
N THR A 176 24.83 -12.13 9.05
CA THR A 176 25.54 -11.95 7.77
C THR A 176 24.66 -12.19 6.54
N PRO A 177 24.92 -11.47 5.41
CA PRO A 177 24.06 -11.54 4.21
C PRO A 177 23.99 -12.92 3.54
N ASP A 178 25.07 -13.69 3.60
CA ASP A 178 25.17 -15.02 3.01
C ASP A 178 24.35 -16.09 3.72
N LYS A 179 23.95 -15.83 4.98
CA LYS A 179 23.17 -16.75 5.82
C LYS A 179 21.66 -16.48 5.85
N VAL A 180 21.19 -15.43 5.17
CA VAL A 180 19.80 -14.98 5.24
C VAL A 180 19.20 -14.99 3.85
N LYS A 181 18.08 -15.70 3.67
CA LYS A 181 17.31 -15.73 2.43
C LYS A 181 15.82 -15.57 2.72
N ILE A 182 15.16 -14.66 1.99
CA ILE A 182 13.69 -14.56 1.99
C ILE A 182 13.08 -15.81 1.35
N THR A 183 11.93 -16.25 1.87
CA THR A 183 11.19 -17.42 1.36
C THR A 183 9.68 -17.21 1.51
N GLY A 184 8.89 -18.27 1.35
CA GLY A 184 7.46 -18.29 1.63
C GLY A 184 6.59 -17.43 0.71
N ALA A 185 5.45 -17.03 1.27
CA ALA A 185 4.41 -16.31 0.55
C ALA A 185 4.86 -14.93 0.03
N TYR A 186 5.69 -14.22 0.80
CA TYR A 186 6.24 -12.93 0.34
C TYR A 186 7.14 -13.10 -0.89
N ARG A 187 8.02 -14.11 -0.90
CA ARG A 187 8.87 -14.40 -2.06
C ARG A 187 8.05 -14.79 -3.29
N ARG A 188 6.90 -15.44 -3.10
CA ARG A 188 5.96 -15.74 -4.18
C ARG A 188 5.13 -14.53 -4.65
N GLN A 189 5.24 -13.39 -3.99
CA GLN A 189 4.43 -12.19 -4.25
C GLN A 189 2.92 -12.49 -4.12
N ALA A 190 2.55 -13.29 -3.11
CA ALA A 190 1.14 -13.58 -2.84
C ALA A 190 0.38 -12.30 -2.48
N LEU A 191 -0.89 -12.22 -2.89
CA LEU A 191 -1.72 -11.02 -2.66
C LEU A 191 -1.90 -10.70 -1.18
N THR A 192 -2.05 -11.76 -0.36
CA THR A 192 -2.15 -11.67 1.09
C THR A 192 -1.14 -12.60 1.74
N ILE A 193 -0.53 -12.15 2.84
CA ILE A 193 0.58 -12.81 3.52
C ILE A 193 0.31 -12.78 5.01
N GLU A 194 0.41 -13.94 5.67
CA GLU A 194 0.22 -14.07 7.12
C GLU A 194 1.53 -14.00 7.88
N GLU A 195 2.60 -14.49 7.27
CA GLU A 195 3.91 -14.59 7.89
C GLU A 195 4.98 -14.09 6.92
N LEU A 196 5.91 -13.30 7.42
CA LEU A 196 7.13 -12.99 6.69
C LEU A 196 8.16 -14.08 7.03
N GLU A 197 8.65 -14.79 6.02
CA GLU A 197 9.38 -16.03 6.19
C GLU A 197 10.81 -15.92 5.67
N PHE A 198 11.78 -16.34 6.49
CA PHE A 198 13.20 -16.36 6.12
C PHE A 198 13.82 -17.72 6.39
N VAL A 199 14.80 -18.09 5.59
CA VAL A 199 15.74 -19.16 5.91
C VAL A 199 17.01 -18.55 6.50
N ILE A 200 17.41 -19.06 7.67
CA ILE A 200 18.61 -18.62 8.38
C ILE A 200 19.54 -19.82 8.57
N ALA A 201 20.77 -19.76 8.04
CA ALA A 201 21.76 -20.84 8.14
C ALA A 201 22.43 -20.88 9.53
N GLU A 202 21.61 -20.89 10.57
CA GLU A 202 22.01 -20.99 11.99
C GLU A 202 21.01 -21.85 12.76
N THR A 203 21.43 -22.37 13.92
CA THR A 203 20.55 -23.15 14.80
C THR A 203 19.72 -22.24 15.71
N ASN A 204 18.64 -22.79 16.28
CA ASN A 204 17.78 -22.08 17.21
C ASN A 204 18.57 -21.49 18.41
N GLU A 205 19.54 -22.25 18.93
CA GLU A 205 20.37 -21.83 20.05
C GLU A 205 21.21 -20.59 19.72
N THR A 206 21.63 -20.45 18.43
CA THR A 206 22.36 -19.28 17.97
C THR A 206 21.44 -18.08 17.72
N ILE A 207 20.21 -18.34 17.26
CA ILE A 207 19.25 -17.30 16.86
C ILE A 207 18.60 -16.64 18.08
N LYS A 208 18.06 -17.41 19.01
CA LYS A 208 17.29 -16.92 20.16
C LYS A 208 17.97 -15.82 20.96
N PRO A 209 19.26 -15.93 21.36
CA PRO A 209 19.93 -14.87 22.10
C PRO A 209 19.98 -13.53 21.37
N LYS A 210 19.99 -13.54 20.03
CA LYS A 210 20.07 -12.32 19.21
C LYS A 210 18.73 -11.55 19.16
N PHE A 211 17.62 -12.18 19.49
CA PHE A 211 16.32 -11.57 19.65
C PHE A 211 15.98 -11.16 21.08
N GLN A 212 16.87 -11.40 22.04
CA GLN A 212 16.76 -10.90 23.43
C GLN A 212 17.18 -9.42 23.49
N THR A 213 16.32 -8.54 22.97
CA THR A 213 16.51 -7.08 23.00
C THR A 213 15.74 -6.46 24.17
N ALA A 214 15.87 -5.13 24.37
CA ALA A 214 15.07 -4.42 25.38
C ALA A 214 13.54 -4.58 25.17
N GLN A 215 13.13 -4.93 23.98
CA GLN A 215 11.73 -5.17 23.58
C GLN A 215 11.71 -6.38 22.64
N PRO A 216 11.83 -7.60 23.18
CA PRO A 216 11.88 -8.80 22.34
C PRO A 216 10.52 -9.03 21.65
N PRO A 217 10.50 -9.65 20.46
CA PRO A 217 9.27 -10.14 19.88
C PRO A 217 8.72 -11.30 20.71
N GLU A 218 7.43 -11.50 20.65
CA GLU A 218 6.75 -12.62 21.32
C GLU A 218 7.09 -13.93 20.61
N LEU A 219 7.59 -14.92 21.32
CA LEU A 219 7.81 -16.27 20.79
C LEU A 219 6.46 -17.00 20.77
N LEU A 220 5.98 -17.36 19.56
CA LEU A 220 4.72 -18.10 19.37
C LEU A 220 4.94 -19.61 19.27
N GLU A 221 5.99 -20.03 18.53
CA GLU A 221 6.26 -21.44 18.24
C GLU A 221 7.77 -21.67 18.10
N GLU A 222 8.24 -22.82 18.55
CA GLU A 222 9.62 -23.28 18.36
C GLU A 222 9.61 -24.79 18.07
N ASN A 223 10.21 -25.15 16.96
CA ASN A 223 10.46 -26.54 16.57
C ASN A 223 11.95 -26.72 16.27
N ASP A 224 12.37 -27.95 16.02
CA ASP A 224 13.81 -28.26 15.73
C ASP A 224 14.37 -27.51 14.55
N ASP A 225 13.52 -27.09 13.60
CA ASP A 225 13.89 -26.54 12.30
C ASP A 225 13.26 -25.18 11.99
N ASN A 226 12.47 -24.61 12.89
CA ASN A 226 11.94 -23.26 12.74
C ASN A 226 11.54 -22.59 14.06
N ILE A 227 11.50 -21.26 14.04
CA ILE A 227 11.02 -20.41 15.13
C ILE A 227 10.01 -19.42 14.56
N LEU A 228 8.87 -19.25 15.23
CA LEU A 228 7.85 -18.27 14.88
C LEU A 228 7.77 -17.19 15.96
N TYR A 229 7.99 -15.97 15.57
CA TYR A 229 7.83 -14.78 16.40
C TYR A 229 6.64 -13.95 15.96
N LYS A 230 6.03 -13.23 16.91
CA LYS A 230 5.09 -12.13 16.63
C LYS A 230 5.74 -10.80 16.94
N LEU A 231 5.79 -9.93 15.94
CA LEU A 231 6.30 -8.57 16.06
C LEU A 231 5.25 -7.64 16.69
N LYS A 232 5.66 -6.47 17.17
CA LYS A 232 4.77 -5.50 17.82
C LYS A 232 3.58 -5.04 16.98
N ASN A 233 3.77 -4.95 15.66
CA ASN A 233 2.72 -4.59 14.71
C ASN A 233 1.78 -5.75 14.36
N GLY A 234 1.89 -6.89 15.05
CA GLY A 234 1.09 -8.09 14.82
C GLY A 234 1.61 -9.01 13.71
N LEU A 235 2.60 -8.58 12.92
CA LEU A 235 3.20 -9.39 11.87
C LEU A 235 3.92 -10.61 12.48
N LYS A 236 3.64 -11.79 11.93
CA LYS A 236 4.38 -13.00 12.27
C LYS A 236 5.67 -13.08 11.45
N LEU A 237 6.76 -13.44 12.11
CA LEU A 237 8.07 -13.65 11.50
C LEU A 237 8.49 -15.10 11.73
N ARG A 238 8.51 -15.91 10.67
CA ARG A 238 8.97 -17.29 10.71
C ARG A 238 10.41 -17.36 10.23
N LEU A 239 11.24 -18.00 11.03
CA LEU A 239 12.64 -18.27 10.70
C LEU A 239 12.81 -19.78 10.58
N TYR A 240 13.01 -20.26 9.35
CA TYR A 240 13.47 -21.63 9.11
C TYR A 240 14.95 -21.72 9.42
N THR A 241 15.31 -22.60 10.32
CA THR A 241 16.63 -22.65 10.97
C THR A 241 17.39 -23.93 10.62
N GLY A 242 18.68 -23.96 10.84
CA GLY A 242 19.51 -25.13 10.64
C GLY A 242 20.76 -24.83 9.82
N LYS A 243 21.75 -25.73 9.89
CA LYS A 243 23.00 -25.65 9.09
C LYS A 243 22.87 -26.35 7.72
N GLN A 244 21.64 -26.57 7.27
CA GLN A 244 21.35 -27.19 5.98
C GLN A 244 21.72 -26.28 4.82
N ASN A 245 21.73 -26.83 3.58
CA ASN A 245 21.93 -26.04 2.38
C ASN A 245 20.81 -24.99 2.24
N LEU A 246 21.21 -23.71 2.22
CA LEU A 246 20.27 -22.57 2.13
C LEU A 246 19.39 -22.63 0.89
N ILE A 247 19.92 -23.10 -0.24
CA ILE A 247 19.20 -23.15 -1.51
C ILE A 247 18.12 -24.22 -1.46
N GLU A 248 18.46 -25.41 -0.97
CA GLU A 248 17.49 -26.47 -0.74
C GLU A 248 16.36 -26.00 0.17
N ARG A 249 16.71 -25.43 1.33
CA ARG A 249 15.71 -24.96 2.28
C ARG A 249 14.86 -23.85 1.71
N GLN A 250 15.48 -22.87 1.04
CA GLN A 250 14.76 -21.79 0.38
C GLN A 250 13.81 -22.34 -0.70
N PHE A 251 14.22 -23.28 -1.52
CA PHE A 251 13.39 -23.90 -2.54
C PHE A 251 12.17 -24.59 -1.90
N LEU A 252 12.41 -25.45 -0.91
CA LEU A 252 11.35 -26.24 -0.26
C LEU A 252 10.34 -25.38 0.52
N THR A 253 10.76 -24.24 1.04
CA THR A 253 9.89 -23.33 1.81
C THR A 253 9.31 -22.21 0.95
N THR A 254 9.80 -21.98 -0.28
CA THR A 254 9.26 -20.96 -1.20
C THR A 254 7.95 -21.39 -1.84
N GLY A 255 7.89 -22.60 -2.41
CA GLY A 255 6.69 -23.09 -3.09
C GLY A 255 5.52 -23.25 -2.11
N SER A 256 4.29 -23.20 -2.62
CA SER A 256 3.13 -23.64 -1.85
C SER A 256 3.30 -25.12 -1.48
N LYS A 257 2.54 -25.57 -0.48
CA LYS A 257 2.56 -27.00 -0.10
C LYS A 257 2.18 -27.89 -1.28
N GLU A 258 1.18 -27.49 -2.07
CA GLU A 258 0.75 -28.21 -3.26
C GLU A 258 1.89 -28.35 -4.29
N PHE A 259 2.53 -27.25 -4.61
CA PHE A 259 3.65 -27.23 -5.57
C PHE A 259 4.80 -28.11 -5.07
N THR A 260 5.21 -27.93 -3.83
CA THR A 260 6.39 -28.62 -3.26
C THR A 260 6.16 -30.13 -3.14
N ASP A 261 5.01 -30.55 -2.64
CA ASP A 261 4.66 -31.97 -2.50
C ASP A 261 4.66 -32.68 -3.86
N VAL A 262 4.07 -32.05 -4.89
CA VAL A 262 4.03 -32.64 -6.24
C VAL A 262 5.40 -32.64 -6.88
N PHE A 263 6.19 -31.55 -6.74
CA PHE A 263 7.54 -31.47 -7.27
C PHE A 263 8.45 -32.57 -6.69
N GLN A 264 8.44 -32.76 -5.37
CA GLN A 264 9.22 -33.82 -4.71
C GLN A 264 8.77 -35.21 -5.14
N LYS A 265 7.47 -35.44 -5.33
CA LYS A 265 6.91 -36.72 -5.78
C LYS A 265 7.30 -37.01 -7.22
N GLU A 266 7.32 -36.04 -8.10
CA GLU A 266 7.66 -36.23 -9.52
C GLU A 266 9.16 -36.35 -9.76
N PHE A 267 9.95 -35.72 -8.92
CA PHE A 267 11.41 -35.69 -9.05
C PHE A 267 12.12 -36.22 -7.79
N PRO A 268 11.86 -37.44 -7.37
CA PRO A 268 12.35 -37.98 -6.08
C PRO A 268 13.88 -38.16 -6.03
N SER A 269 14.53 -38.20 -7.19
CA SER A 269 16.00 -38.41 -7.29
C SER A 269 16.81 -37.12 -7.35
N ILE A 270 16.18 -35.95 -7.22
CA ILE A 270 16.90 -34.67 -7.25
C ILE A 270 17.73 -34.49 -6.00
N ASN A 271 19.00 -34.20 -6.21
CA ASN A 271 19.87 -33.74 -5.15
C ASN A 271 19.81 -32.21 -5.07
N TYR A 272 19.02 -31.68 -4.12
CA TYR A 272 18.81 -30.24 -3.90
C TYR A 272 20.09 -29.50 -3.47
N THR A 273 21.09 -30.23 -2.97
CA THR A 273 22.36 -29.63 -2.52
C THR A 273 23.39 -29.49 -3.64
N ARG A 274 23.11 -30.05 -4.83
CA ARG A 274 23.97 -30.00 -5.99
C ARG A 274 23.74 -28.73 -6.79
N GLY A 275 24.66 -27.78 -6.66
CA GLY A 275 24.61 -26.51 -7.40
C GLY A 275 24.64 -25.29 -6.47
N ALA A 276 24.86 -24.13 -7.06
CA ALA A 276 25.02 -22.87 -6.36
C ALA A 276 23.72 -22.01 -6.36
N THR A 277 22.72 -22.42 -7.15
CA THR A 277 21.47 -21.65 -7.34
C THR A 277 20.25 -22.56 -7.44
N GLU A 278 19.06 -22.01 -7.28
CA GLU A 278 17.79 -22.76 -7.46
C GLU A 278 17.59 -23.25 -8.90
N GLU A 279 18.09 -22.52 -9.90
CA GLU A 279 18.02 -22.91 -11.31
C GLU A 279 18.60 -24.31 -11.52
N ASN A 280 19.66 -24.65 -10.80
CA ASN A 280 20.27 -25.99 -10.88
C ASN A 280 19.33 -27.12 -10.43
N ILE A 281 18.34 -26.84 -9.59
CA ILE A 281 17.29 -27.79 -9.19
C ILE A 281 16.41 -28.13 -10.41
N PHE A 282 15.99 -27.11 -11.15
CA PHE A 282 15.15 -27.27 -12.34
C PHE A 282 15.92 -27.86 -13.52
N GLU A 283 17.19 -27.54 -13.69
CA GLU A 283 18.08 -28.17 -14.66
C GLU A 283 18.22 -29.68 -14.38
N ALA A 284 18.41 -30.05 -13.11
CA ALA A 284 18.46 -31.44 -12.70
C ALA A 284 17.14 -32.19 -12.95
N ALA A 285 16.01 -31.48 -12.81
CA ALA A 285 14.66 -31.97 -13.15
C ALA A 285 14.42 -32.03 -14.67
N LYS A 286 15.28 -31.41 -15.48
CA LYS A 286 15.12 -31.23 -16.94
C LYS A 286 13.83 -30.52 -17.34
N ILE A 287 13.45 -29.48 -16.60
CA ILE A 287 12.32 -28.63 -16.88
C ILE A 287 12.75 -27.15 -16.85
N ALA A 288 11.92 -26.29 -17.43
CA ALA A 288 12.16 -24.86 -17.39
C ALA A 288 12.15 -24.33 -15.93
N TYR A 289 12.98 -23.32 -15.65
CA TYR A 289 12.97 -22.65 -14.34
C TYR A 289 11.61 -22.01 -14.06
N ILE A 290 11.02 -22.37 -12.93
CA ILE A 290 9.75 -21.81 -12.49
C ILE A 290 10.02 -20.67 -11.50
N PRO A 291 9.75 -19.40 -11.85
CA PRO A 291 9.90 -18.27 -10.94
C PRO A 291 9.06 -18.45 -9.65
N PRO A 292 9.49 -17.94 -8.50
CA PRO A 292 8.79 -18.06 -7.23
C PRO A 292 7.30 -17.71 -7.29
N CYS A 293 6.93 -16.61 -7.97
CA CYS A 293 5.55 -16.15 -8.09
C CYS A 293 4.62 -17.08 -8.89
N LEU A 294 5.15 -18.09 -9.56
CA LEU A 294 4.38 -19.10 -10.25
C LEU A 294 4.25 -20.43 -9.46
N ARG A 295 4.88 -20.54 -8.28
CA ARG A 295 4.92 -21.79 -7.48
C ARG A 295 3.74 -21.91 -6.52
N GLU A 296 2.53 -21.49 -6.95
CA GLU A 296 1.31 -21.60 -6.15
C GLU A 296 0.58 -22.93 -6.37
N THR A 297 0.53 -23.43 -7.59
CA THR A 297 -0.17 -24.68 -7.94
C THR A 297 0.75 -25.65 -8.63
N ALA A 298 0.46 -26.94 -8.52
CA ALA A 298 1.21 -28.00 -9.19
C ALA A 298 1.09 -27.97 -10.72
N ALA A 299 0.00 -27.39 -11.26
CA ALA A 299 -0.24 -27.32 -12.71
C ALA A 299 0.90 -26.60 -13.48
N ILE A 300 1.65 -25.73 -12.81
CA ILE A 300 2.78 -25.01 -13.44
C ILE A 300 3.93 -25.95 -13.80
N ILE A 301 4.09 -27.07 -13.08
CA ILE A 301 5.14 -28.08 -13.35
C ILE A 301 4.93 -28.68 -14.75
N GLU A 302 3.69 -29.00 -15.12
CA GLU A 302 3.36 -29.52 -16.45
C GLU A 302 3.66 -28.51 -17.56
N LYS A 303 3.44 -27.22 -17.33
CA LYS A 303 3.83 -26.15 -18.27
C LYS A 303 5.35 -26.04 -18.39
N ALA A 304 6.08 -26.14 -17.28
CA ALA A 304 7.53 -26.11 -17.27
C ALA A 304 8.15 -27.30 -18.03
N LYS A 305 7.58 -28.50 -17.92
CA LYS A 305 8.00 -29.69 -18.70
C LYS A 305 7.86 -29.47 -20.22
N LYS A 306 6.85 -28.70 -20.64
CA LYS A 306 6.58 -28.39 -22.05
C LYS A 306 7.30 -27.12 -22.52
N ASN A 307 8.04 -26.45 -21.65
CA ASN A 307 8.64 -25.14 -21.90
C ASN A 307 7.60 -24.05 -22.28
N ASP A 308 6.40 -24.15 -21.68
CA ASP A 308 5.21 -23.31 -21.95
C ASP A 308 4.85 -22.47 -20.71
N LEU A 309 5.85 -21.91 -20.04
CA LEU A 309 5.60 -21.00 -18.93
C LEU A 309 5.08 -19.64 -19.43
N PRO A 310 4.17 -18.99 -18.71
CA PRO A 310 3.72 -17.66 -19.07
C PRO A 310 4.89 -16.65 -19.01
N LYS A 311 4.94 -15.73 -19.99
CA LYS A 311 5.84 -14.58 -19.91
C LYS A 311 5.34 -13.66 -18.80
N LEU A 312 6.17 -13.44 -17.78
CA LEU A 312 5.86 -12.51 -16.70
C LEU A 312 6.08 -11.07 -17.16
N ILE A 313 5.17 -10.19 -16.76
CA ILE A 313 5.33 -8.75 -16.94
C ILE A 313 6.48 -8.28 -16.05
N GLN A 314 7.39 -7.49 -16.63
CA GLN A 314 8.50 -6.85 -15.94
C GLN A 314 8.30 -5.34 -15.89
N THR A 315 9.07 -4.65 -15.06
CA THR A 315 9.01 -3.18 -14.97
C THR A 315 9.27 -2.52 -16.31
N GLU A 316 10.15 -3.10 -17.12
CA GLU A 316 10.52 -2.63 -18.47
C GLU A 316 9.40 -2.81 -19.51
N ASP A 317 8.39 -3.65 -19.23
CA ASP A 317 7.22 -3.82 -20.09
C ASP A 317 6.17 -2.71 -19.87
N ILE A 318 6.30 -1.90 -18.80
CA ILE A 318 5.39 -0.77 -18.50
C ILE A 318 5.71 0.39 -19.43
N ARG A 319 4.72 0.77 -20.27
CA ARG A 319 4.89 1.78 -21.33
C ARG A 319 4.23 3.11 -21.01
N SER A 320 3.33 3.15 -20.04
CA SER A 320 2.51 4.34 -19.81
C SER A 320 2.01 4.46 -18.38
N ILE A 321 1.54 5.67 -18.07
CA ILE A 321 0.67 5.95 -16.94
C ILE A 321 -0.74 6.24 -17.49
N ILE A 322 -1.73 5.58 -16.93
CA ILE A 322 -3.15 5.72 -17.28
C ILE A 322 -3.93 6.05 -16.00
N HIS A 323 -4.99 6.85 -16.11
CA HIS A 323 -5.81 7.29 -15.00
C HIS A 323 -5.03 8.15 -14.00
N SER A 324 -4.59 9.31 -14.47
CA SER A 324 -3.88 10.31 -13.66
C SER A 324 -4.57 11.66 -13.75
N HIS A 325 -4.60 12.37 -12.61
CA HIS A 325 -5.23 13.68 -12.50
C HIS A 325 -4.19 14.78 -12.53
N SER A 326 -4.48 15.84 -13.27
CA SER A 326 -3.65 17.03 -13.33
C SER A 326 -4.20 18.14 -12.44
N ASN A 327 -3.53 19.29 -12.42
CA ASN A 327 -4.01 20.49 -11.75
C ASN A 327 -5.26 21.12 -12.39
N TRP A 328 -5.78 20.53 -13.46
CA TRP A 328 -7.09 20.88 -14.01
C TRP A 328 -8.23 20.43 -13.10
N SER A 329 -8.10 19.29 -12.44
CA SER A 329 -9.02 18.86 -11.38
C SER A 329 -8.38 18.99 -9.99
N ASP A 330 -8.07 17.91 -9.33
CA ASP A 330 -7.53 17.87 -7.97
C ASP A 330 -6.07 17.40 -7.88
N GLY A 331 -5.45 17.11 -9.02
CA GLY A 331 -4.03 16.78 -9.08
C GLY A 331 -3.13 17.98 -8.76
N SER A 332 -1.89 17.71 -8.37
CA SER A 332 -0.93 18.72 -7.92
C SER A 332 -0.05 19.29 -9.03
N ASN A 333 0.13 18.54 -10.11
CA ASN A 333 1.08 18.86 -11.17
C ASN A 333 0.38 19.31 -12.46
N THR A 334 1.07 20.12 -13.24
CA THR A 334 0.62 20.46 -14.59
C THR A 334 0.78 19.27 -15.54
N ILE A 335 0.00 19.23 -16.60
CA ILE A 335 0.12 18.18 -17.65
C ILE A 335 1.53 18.14 -18.23
N GLU A 336 2.18 19.30 -18.39
CA GLU A 336 3.55 19.38 -18.92
C GLU A 336 4.57 18.75 -17.95
N GLU A 337 4.48 19.03 -16.65
CA GLU A 337 5.34 18.41 -15.61
C GLU A 337 5.18 16.90 -15.60
N MET A 338 3.93 16.41 -15.63
CA MET A 338 3.62 14.98 -15.66
C MET A 338 4.18 14.31 -16.92
N ALA A 339 4.02 14.92 -18.10
CA ALA A 339 4.56 14.41 -19.35
C ALA A 339 6.10 14.35 -19.33
N ASN A 340 6.76 15.41 -18.83
CA ASN A 340 8.22 15.45 -18.73
C ASN A 340 8.75 14.37 -17.78
N GLU A 341 8.08 14.08 -16.66
CA GLU A 341 8.47 12.99 -15.76
C GLU A 341 8.26 11.62 -16.41
N CYS A 342 7.17 11.42 -17.15
CA CYS A 342 6.96 10.19 -17.92
C CYS A 342 8.07 9.95 -18.96
N ILE A 343 8.44 11.00 -19.72
CA ILE A 343 9.54 10.93 -20.69
C ILE A 343 10.87 10.59 -20.02
N LYS A 344 11.16 11.22 -18.88
CA LYS A 344 12.38 10.95 -18.10
C LYS A 344 12.46 9.49 -17.60
N ARG A 345 11.31 8.87 -17.33
CA ARG A 345 11.19 7.45 -16.95
C ARG A 345 11.22 6.49 -18.13
N GLY A 346 11.30 6.99 -19.37
CA GLY A 346 11.31 6.16 -20.58
C GLY A 346 9.92 5.64 -20.99
N LEU A 347 8.83 6.22 -20.47
CA LEU A 347 7.48 5.85 -20.85
C LEU A 347 7.13 6.41 -22.25
N GLU A 348 6.22 5.75 -22.95
CA GLU A 348 5.85 6.07 -24.32
C GLU A 348 4.67 7.06 -24.41
N TYR A 349 3.76 7.04 -23.43
CA TYR A 349 2.60 7.91 -23.39
C TYR A 349 2.04 8.13 -21.97
N LEU A 350 1.19 9.16 -21.86
CA LEU A 350 0.45 9.52 -20.67
C LEU A 350 -1.02 9.69 -21.01
N VAL A 351 -1.92 9.17 -20.16
CA VAL A 351 -3.37 9.38 -20.27
C VAL A 351 -3.83 10.25 -19.10
N ILE A 352 -4.26 11.47 -19.40
CA ILE A 352 -4.81 12.40 -18.41
C ILE A 352 -6.31 12.13 -18.27
N SER A 353 -6.75 11.85 -17.06
CA SER A 353 -8.11 11.43 -16.73
C SER A 353 -8.69 12.27 -15.58
N ASP A 354 -8.69 13.59 -15.74
CA ASP A 354 -9.24 14.51 -14.72
C ASP A 354 -10.72 14.22 -14.44
N HIS A 355 -11.21 14.61 -13.27
CA HIS A 355 -12.59 14.40 -12.83
C HIS A 355 -13.61 15.16 -13.68
N SER A 356 -14.79 14.54 -13.86
CA SER A 356 -15.94 15.12 -14.57
C SER A 356 -16.70 16.15 -13.72
N GLN A 357 -17.61 16.87 -14.34
CA GLN A 357 -18.23 18.07 -13.77
C GLN A 357 -19.03 17.86 -12.48
N THR A 358 -19.59 16.67 -12.24
CA THR A 358 -20.33 16.37 -11.01
C THR A 358 -19.41 16.17 -9.80
N ALA A 359 -18.14 15.88 -10.02
CA ALA A 359 -17.12 15.83 -8.97
C ALA A 359 -16.68 17.24 -8.52
N PHE A 360 -17.63 18.04 -8.04
CA PHE A 360 -17.38 19.44 -7.60
C PHE A 360 -16.36 19.53 -6.47
N TYR A 361 -16.26 18.51 -5.63
CA TYR A 361 -15.28 18.40 -4.54
C TYR A 361 -13.84 18.28 -5.06
N ALA A 362 -13.65 17.74 -6.25
CA ALA A 362 -12.38 17.57 -6.94
C ALA A 362 -12.15 18.61 -8.05
N ASN A 363 -12.92 19.72 -8.08
CA ASN A 363 -12.85 20.74 -9.12
C ASN A 363 -13.07 20.19 -10.54
N GLY A 364 -13.99 19.23 -10.68
CA GLY A 364 -14.29 18.55 -11.94
C GLY A 364 -14.55 19.47 -13.13
N LEU A 365 -14.19 19.02 -14.32
CA LEU A 365 -14.14 19.85 -15.53
C LEU A 365 -15.54 20.07 -16.11
N LYS A 366 -15.94 21.33 -16.30
CA LYS A 366 -17.06 21.71 -17.15
C LYS A 366 -16.65 21.69 -18.62
N GLU A 367 -17.60 21.67 -19.54
CA GLU A 367 -17.35 21.54 -20.97
C GLU A 367 -16.42 22.60 -21.56
N ASP A 368 -16.48 23.83 -21.06
CA ASP A 368 -15.57 24.92 -21.50
C ASP A 368 -14.13 24.63 -21.09
N ARG A 369 -13.91 24.14 -19.88
CA ARG A 369 -12.60 23.72 -19.36
C ARG A 369 -12.05 22.49 -20.09
N ILE A 370 -12.90 21.53 -20.48
CA ILE A 370 -12.49 20.40 -21.32
C ILE A 370 -11.89 20.91 -22.63
N ARG A 371 -12.58 21.85 -23.31
CA ARG A 371 -12.07 22.43 -24.58
C ARG A 371 -10.74 23.15 -24.41
N GLU A 372 -10.53 23.81 -23.29
CA GLU A 372 -9.24 24.46 -22.98
C GLU A 372 -8.14 23.45 -22.69
N GLN A 373 -8.43 22.43 -21.88
CA GLN A 373 -7.48 21.36 -21.59
C GLN A 373 -7.09 20.60 -22.87
N HIS A 374 -8.05 20.26 -23.74
CA HIS A 374 -7.78 19.60 -25.01
C HIS A 374 -6.85 20.44 -25.91
N ARG A 375 -7.07 21.77 -25.99
CA ARG A 375 -6.16 22.68 -26.74
C ARG A 375 -4.76 22.67 -26.13
N GLN A 376 -4.62 22.65 -24.80
CA GLN A 376 -3.34 22.54 -24.15
C GLN A 376 -2.64 21.23 -24.46
N ILE A 377 -3.37 20.09 -24.39
CA ILE A 377 -2.82 18.77 -24.72
C ILE A 377 -2.37 18.71 -26.19
N ASP A 378 -3.17 19.24 -27.12
CA ASP A 378 -2.80 19.30 -28.54
C ASP A 378 -1.52 20.11 -28.75
N ALA A 379 -1.41 21.29 -28.14
CA ALA A 379 -0.21 22.13 -28.24
C ALA A 379 1.02 21.45 -27.65
N LEU A 380 0.88 20.75 -26.52
CA LEU A 380 1.97 19.99 -25.93
C LEU A 380 2.39 18.82 -26.84
N ASN A 381 1.45 18.08 -27.41
CA ASN A 381 1.74 16.99 -28.35
C ASN A 381 2.48 17.50 -29.60
N GLU A 382 2.10 18.63 -30.15
CA GLU A 382 2.82 19.27 -31.25
C GLU A 382 4.27 19.63 -30.89
N GLN A 383 4.47 20.22 -29.72
CA GLN A 383 5.82 20.56 -29.24
C GLN A 383 6.68 19.30 -29.00
N LEU A 384 6.11 18.23 -28.44
CA LEU A 384 6.81 16.98 -28.19
C LEU A 384 7.20 16.27 -29.51
N ALA A 385 6.31 16.31 -30.52
CA ALA A 385 6.61 15.78 -31.84
C ALA A 385 7.77 16.54 -32.54
N LEU A 386 7.85 17.85 -32.35
CA LEU A 386 8.96 18.66 -32.93
C LEU A 386 10.31 18.35 -32.24
N ARG A 387 10.31 18.04 -30.95
CA ARG A 387 11.55 17.67 -30.20
C ARG A 387 12.16 16.35 -30.71
N THR A 388 11.32 15.38 -31.10
CA THR A 388 11.77 14.06 -31.60
C THR A 388 12.18 14.09 -33.08
N SER A 389 11.69 15.02 -33.88
CA SER A 389 12.06 15.18 -35.28
C SER A 389 13.36 15.99 -35.51
N SER A 390 14.02 16.45 -34.45
CA SER A 390 15.29 17.19 -34.56
C SER A 390 16.47 16.22 -34.91
N PRO A 391 17.36 16.58 -35.88
CA PRO A 391 18.46 15.71 -36.36
C PRO A 391 19.51 15.31 -35.28
N LYS A 392 19.38 15.77 -34.04
CA LYS A 392 20.27 15.46 -32.91
C LYS A 392 19.67 14.47 -31.90
N GLY A 393 18.48 13.92 -32.17
CA GLY A 393 17.84 12.91 -31.30
C GLY A 393 18.37 11.52 -31.66
N GLU A 394 19.16 10.92 -30.79
CA GLU A 394 19.77 9.58 -30.93
C GLU A 394 18.79 8.41 -30.79
N SER A 395 17.49 8.61 -30.87
CA SER A 395 16.51 7.51 -30.81
C SER A 395 15.44 7.67 -31.88
N GLY A 396 15.47 6.81 -32.89
CA GLY A 396 14.39 6.60 -33.86
C GLY A 396 13.14 5.97 -33.22
N GLY A 397 12.74 6.43 -32.02
CA GLY A 397 11.60 5.99 -31.26
C GLY A 397 10.34 6.81 -31.62
N GLN A 398 9.17 6.22 -31.36
CA GLN A 398 7.88 6.89 -31.48
C GLN A 398 7.85 8.11 -30.55
N ALA A 399 7.34 9.26 -31.05
CA ALA A 399 7.18 10.46 -30.24
C ALA A 399 6.27 10.20 -29.04
N PHE A 400 6.65 10.69 -27.86
CA PHE A 400 5.79 10.64 -26.69
C PHE A 400 4.44 11.31 -26.94
N LYS A 401 3.34 10.71 -26.49
CA LYS A 401 1.99 11.23 -26.72
C LYS A 401 1.20 11.35 -25.41
N ILE A 402 0.48 12.45 -25.25
CA ILE A 402 -0.51 12.66 -24.20
C ILE A 402 -1.90 12.39 -24.80
N PHE A 403 -2.63 11.45 -24.21
CA PHE A 403 -4.00 11.11 -24.58
C PHE A 403 -4.99 11.87 -23.69
N LYS A 404 -6.08 12.31 -24.31
CA LYS A 404 -7.21 12.99 -23.68
C LYS A 404 -8.14 11.95 -23.07
N SER A 405 -8.32 11.98 -21.75
CA SER A 405 -9.28 11.13 -21.07
C SER A 405 -10.04 11.93 -20.01
N ILE A 406 -11.09 11.34 -19.49
CA ILE A 406 -11.88 11.85 -18.38
C ILE A 406 -12.29 10.69 -17.49
N GLU A 407 -12.25 10.89 -16.17
CA GLU A 407 -12.95 10.05 -15.22
C GLU A 407 -14.36 10.60 -15.06
N SER A 408 -15.32 9.94 -15.69
CA SER A 408 -16.71 10.36 -15.71
C SER A 408 -17.52 9.68 -14.63
N ASP A 409 -18.21 10.47 -13.80
CA ASP A 409 -19.19 9.92 -12.90
C ASP A 409 -20.31 9.21 -13.66
N ILE A 410 -20.81 8.10 -13.10
CA ILE A 410 -22.03 7.43 -13.55
C ILE A 410 -23.20 8.00 -12.75
N LEU A 411 -24.13 8.63 -13.44
CA LEU A 411 -25.29 9.25 -12.83
C LEU A 411 -26.32 8.20 -12.36
N ASN A 412 -27.32 8.65 -11.57
CA ASN A 412 -28.32 7.75 -10.96
C ASN A 412 -29.14 6.95 -11.99
N ASP A 413 -29.27 7.44 -13.22
CA ASP A 413 -29.96 6.79 -14.33
C ASP A 413 -29.05 5.87 -15.16
N GLY A 414 -27.77 5.77 -14.79
CA GLY A 414 -26.75 4.99 -15.49
C GLY A 414 -26.10 5.72 -16.67
N SER A 415 -26.45 6.97 -16.95
CA SER A 415 -25.77 7.78 -17.96
C SER A 415 -24.43 8.33 -17.43
N LEU A 416 -23.55 8.71 -18.35
CA LEU A 416 -22.32 9.41 -17.99
C LEU A 416 -22.58 10.91 -17.84
N ASP A 417 -21.66 11.58 -17.16
CA ASP A 417 -21.79 12.98 -16.71
C ASP A 417 -21.75 14.03 -17.85
N TYR A 418 -21.55 13.61 -19.10
CA TYR A 418 -21.55 14.51 -20.25
C TYR A 418 -22.42 13.99 -21.40
N PRO A 419 -22.91 14.90 -22.27
CA PRO A 419 -23.54 14.51 -23.55
C PRO A 419 -22.55 13.72 -24.42
N GLU A 420 -23.08 12.80 -25.22
CA GLU A 420 -22.31 11.96 -26.13
C GLU A 420 -21.38 12.77 -27.07
N ALA A 421 -21.81 13.96 -27.50
CA ALA A 421 -21.00 14.85 -28.32
C ALA A 421 -19.70 15.31 -27.62
N VAL A 422 -19.72 15.48 -26.30
CA VAL A 422 -18.54 15.82 -25.49
C VAL A 422 -17.68 14.59 -25.27
N LEU A 423 -18.29 13.46 -24.91
CA LEU A 423 -17.58 12.19 -24.67
C LEU A 423 -16.79 11.75 -25.90
N LYS A 424 -17.31 11.95 -27.09
CA LYS A 424 -16.62 11.67 -28.38
C LYS A 424 -15.37 12.51 -28.64
N THR A 425 -15.12 13.57 -27.89
CA THR A 425 -13.89 14.38 -28.00
C THR A 425 -12.69 13.81 -27.26
N PHE A 426 -12.91 12.81 -26.43
CA PHE A 426 -11.86 12.10 -25.69
C PHE A 426 -11.33 10.89 -26.47
N ASP A 427 -10.07 10.54 -26.25
CA ASP A 427 -9.45 9.30 -26.74
C ASP A 427 -9.91 8.10 -25.90
N LEU A 428 -10.18 8.32 -24.60
CA LEU A 428 -10.60 7.32 -23.62
C LEU A 428 -11.56 7.95 -22.60
N VAL A 429 -12.58 7.22 -22.17
CA VAL A 429 -13.46 7.57 -21.06
C VAL A 429 -13.37 6.46 -20.01
N ILE A 430 -13.12 6.82 -18.76
CA ILE A 430 -13.15 5.94 -17.59
C ILE A 430 -14.43 6.27 -16.83
N ALA A 431 -15.19 5.25 -16.40
CA ALA A 431 -16.44 5.42 -15.65
C ALA A 431 -16.66 4.26 -14.66
#